data_3fe3c8ab2a8cf9a0732e3e417a5af840
#
_entry.id   3fe3c8ab2a8cf9a0732e3e417a5af840
#
_cell.length_a   1.000
_cell.length_b   1.000
_cell.length_c   1.000
_cell.angle_alpha   90.00
_cell.angle_beta   90.00
_cell.angle_gamma   90.00
#
_symmetry.space_group_name_H-M   'P 1'
#
loop_
_entity.id
_entity.type
_entity.pdbx_description
1 polymer ?
#
loop_
_entity_poly.entity_id
_entity_poly.type
_entity_poly.pdbx_seq_one_letter_code
_entity_poly.pdbx_strand_id
1 'polypeptide(L)'
;MKNIKDSEFIRGEVPMTKFNIRSLSIAHLQIEKGDKFLDIGGGTGSVSIEAALHGAEVSTVEFNKTAYTLIKENAKKFGVKINLILGKAPEALLSAEYKDLQFDKCFIGGSGGELKNIFNYLEGHLKKGGIICANF
;
A
#
# COMPACT_ATOMS: atom_id res chain seq x y z
N MET A 1 3.65 -17.25 7.87
CA MET A 1 4.33 -16.04 8.37
C MET A 1 3.50 -15.41 9.48
N LYS A 2 4.12 -14.98 10.55
CA LYS A 2 3.40 -14.27 11.62
C LYS A 2 3.10 -12.83 11.22
N ASN A 3 1.90 -12.37 11.51
CA ASN A 3 1.57 -10.96 11.35
C ASN A 3 2.31 -10.10 12.39
N ILE A 4 2.71 -8.93 11.98
CA ILE A 4 3.48 -8.00 12.82
C ILE A 4 2.53 -7.29 13.80
N LYS A 5 2.91 -7.24 15.07
CA LYS A 5 2.15 -6.50 16.09
C LYS A 5 2.22 -5.00 15.82
N ASP A 6 1.15 -4.29 16.15
CA ASP A 6 1.09 -2.83 15.98
C ASP A 6 2.24 -2.11 16.67
N SER A 7 2.63 -2.59 17.86
CA SER A 7 3.72 -2.01 18.65
C SER A 7 5.11 -2.10 18.01
N GLU A 8 5.27 -2.94 16.99
CA GLU A 8 6.56 -3.09 16.30
C GLU A 8 6.79 -2.03 15.22
N PHE A 9 5.74 -1.32 14.82
CA PHE A 9 5.87 -0.24 13.84
C PHE A 9 6.23 1.08 14.52
N ILE A 10 7.09 1.85 13.86
CA ILE A 10 7.35 3.24 14.25
C ILE A 10 6.11 4.04 13.91
N ARG A 11 5.58 4.73 14.92
CA ARG A 11 4.35 5.51 14.78
C ARG A 11 4.58 6.94 15.22
N GLY A 12 3.77 7.84 14.81
CA GLY A 12 3.59 9.17 15.34
C GLY A 12 2.09 9.37 15.53
N GLU A 13 1.60 10.53 15.13
CA GLU A 13 0.17 10.82 15.11
C GLU A 13 -0.49 10.34 13.80
N VAL A 14 0.22 9.58 13.00
CA VAL A 14 -0.27 9.05 11.72
C VAL A 14 -1.19 7.86 11.97
N PRO A 15 -2.38 7.83 11.34
CA PRO A 15 -3.25 6.66 11.41
C PRO A 15 -2.55 5.40 10.86
N MET A 16 -2.84 4.27 11.49
CA MET A 16 -2.31 2.97 11.08
C MET A 16 -3.44 1.96 10.94
N THR A 17 -3.37 1.16 9.89
CA THR A 17 -4.24 -0.01 9.77
C THR A 17 -3.86 -1.01 10.86
N LYS A 18 -4.77 -1.20 11.82
CA LYS A 18 -4.53 -2.02 13.01
C LYS A 18 -4.45 -3.51 12.68
N PHE A 19 -3.82 -4.26 13.58
CA PHE A 19 -3.51 -5.67 13.44
C PHE A 19 -4.67 -6.51 12.88
N ASN A 20 -5.86 -6.43 13.46
CA ASN A 20 -6.99 -7.26 13.05
C ASN A 20 -7.44 -6.93 11.61
N ILE A 21 -7.57 -5.66 11.29
CA ILE A 21 -7.97 -5.21 9.94
C ILE A 21 -6.86 -5.52 8.94
N ARG A 22 -5.62 -5.27 9.31
CA ARG A 22 -4.46 -5.56 8.46
C ARG A 22 -4.34 -7.06 8.15
N SER A 23 -4.46 -7.90 9.19
CA SER A 23 -4.38 -9.36 9.02
C SER A 23 -5.49 -9.89 8.12
N LEU A 24 -6.72 -9.37 8.30
CA LEU A 24 -7.85 -9.74 7.46
C LEU A 24 -7.65 -9.28 6.01
N SER A 25 -7.18 -8.05 5.82
CA SER A 25 -6.91 -7.49 4.49
C SER A 25 -5.84 -8.29 3.74
N ILE A 26 -4.74 -8.60 4.41
CA ILE A 26 -3.65 -9.41 3.86
C ILE A 26 -4.16 -10.79 3.46
N ALA A 27 -4.99 -11.41 4.30
CA ALA A 27 -5.58 -12.71 3.99
C ALA A 27 -6.48 -12.66 2.75
N HIS A 28 -7.34 -11.64 2.66
CA HIS A 28 -8.24 -11.47 1.51
C HIS A 28 -7.50 -11.16 0.20
N LEU A 29 -6.39 -10.47 0.27
CA LEU A 29 -5.60 -10.12 -0.89
C LEU A 29 -4.86 -11.31 -1.50
N GLN A 30 -4.70 -12.39 -0.76
CA GLN A 30 -4.07 -13.63 -1.27
C GLN A 30 -2.73 -13.35 -1.96
N ILE A 31 -1.87 -12.59 -1.28
CA ILE A 31 -0.61 -12.14 -1.84
C ILE A 31 0.31 -13.32 -2.16
N GLU A 32 0.79 -13.36 -3.39
CA GLU A 32 1.76 -14.35 -3.85
C GLU A 32 3.12 -13.69 -4.07
N LYS A 33 4.18 -14.48 -3.94
CA LYS A 33 5.53 -14.01 -4.24
C LYS A 33 5.62 -13.50 -5.67
N GLY A 34 6.14 -12.29 -5.82
CA GLY A 34 6.27 -11.63 -7.12
C GLY A 34 5.04 -10.82 -7.55
N ASP A 35 3.94 -10.86 -6.78
CA ASP A 35 2.80 -9.99 -7.06
C ASP A 35 3.22 -8.53 -7.05
N LYS A 36 2.71 -7.77 -7.99
CA LYS A 36 2.84 -6.31 -7.99
C LYS A 36 1.70 -5.73 -7.18
N PHE A 37 2.06 -5.11 -6.08
CA PHE A 37 1.13 -4.64 -5.05
C PHE A 37 1.11 -3.12 -5.00
N LEU A 38 -0.08 -2.54 -5.02
CA LEU A 38 -0.27 -1.09 -4.84
C LEU A 38 -0.94 -0.82 -3.50
N ASP A 39 -0.31 0.01 -2.67
CA ASP A 39 -0.88 0.50 -1.42
C ASP A 39 -1.20 1.99 -1.58
N ILE A 40 -2.46 2.35 -1.49
CA ILE A 40 -2.93 3.73 -1.60
C ILE A 40 -3.29 4.25 -0.21
N GLY A 41 -2.61 5.33 0.20
CA GLY A 41 -2.76 5.89 1.54
C GLY A 41 -2.04 5.01 2.56
N GLY A 42 -0.72 4.88 2.41
CA GLY A 42 0.09 3.93 3.17
C GLY A 42 0.17 4.17 4.68
N GLY A 43 -0.08 5.39 5.15
CA GLY A 43 -0.02 5.73 6.57
C GLY A 43 1.35 5.47 7.19
N THR A 44 1.43 4.53 8.13
CA THR A 44 2.70 4.11 8.74
C THR A 44 3.45 3.08 7.88
N GLY A 45 2.84 2.57 6.81
CA GLY A 45 3.40 1.54 5.95
C GLY A 45 3.14 0.11 6.41
N SER A 46 2.29 -0.08 7.40
CA SER A 46 2.09 -1.42 8.00
C SER A 46 1.60 -2.46 6.99
N VAL A 47 0.66 -2.11 6.13
CA VAL A 47 0.15 -3.03 5.09
C VAL A 47 1.21 -3.26 4.02
N SER A 48 1.86 -2.19 3.55
CA SER A 48 2.95 -2.27 2.57
C SER A 48 4.07 -3.19 3.03
N ILE A 49 4.48 -3.06 4.29
CA ILE A 49 5.57 -3.86 4.86
C ILE A 49 5.18 -5.33 4.94
N GLU A 50 3.99 -5.64 5.43
CA GLU A 50 3.54 -7.04 5.46
C GLU A 50 3.42 -7.63 4.05
N ALA A 51 2.91 -6.87 3.08
CA ALA A 51 2.87 -7.32 1.70
C ALA A 51 4.26 -7.62 1.15
N ALA A 52 5.23 -6.73 1.40
CA ALA A 52 6.62 -6.93 0.99
C ALA A 52 7.24 -8.17 1.64
N LEU A 53 6.95 -8.41 2.91
CA LEU A 53 7.44 -9.60 3.63
C LEU A 53 6.81 -10.89 3.09
N HIS A 54 5.64 -10.81 2.47
CA HIS A 54 5.02 -11.94 1.75
C HIS A 54 5.60 -12.14 0.34
N GLY A 55 6.54 -11.30 -0.07
CA GLY A 55 7.22 -11.43 -1.34
C GLY A 55 6.67 -10.57 -2.47
N ALA A 56 5.73 -9.67 -2.20
CA ALA A 56 5.21 -8.75 -3.20
C ALA A 56 6.24 -7.67 -3.57
N GLU A 57 6.15 -7.17 -4.80
CA GLU A 57 6.82 -5.95 -5.24
C GLU A 57 5.87 -4.78 -4.95
N VAL A 58 6.17 -3.99 -3.93
CA VAL A 58 5.25 -2.99 -3.39
C VAL A 58 5.56 -1.60 -3.92
N SER A 59 4.50 -0.93 -4.41
CA SER A 59 4.48 0.51 -4.65
C SER A 59 3.46 1.14 -3.70
N THR A 60 3.85 2.22 -3.02
CA THR A 60 3.00 2.89 -2.03
C THR A 60 2.86 4.36 -2.36
N VAL A 61 1.63 4.83 -2.44
CA VAL A 61 1.33 6.26 -2.65
C VAL A 61 0.89 6.86 -1.33
N GLU A 62 1.55 7.92 -0.91
CA GLU A 62 1.21 8.65 0.30
C GLU A 62 1.39 10.15 0.07
N PHE A 63 0.39 10.96 0.39
CA PHE A 63 0.47 12.41 0.18
C PHE A 63 0.96 13.20 1.39
N ASN A 64 0.85 12.63 2.60
CA ASN A 64 1.29 13.27 3.83
C ASN A 64 2.79 13.04 4.03
N LYS A 65 3.55 14.12 4.12
CA LYS A 65 5.01 14.03 4.26
C LYS A 65 5.47 13.33 5.54
N THR A 66 4.76 13.50 6.63
CA THR A 66 5.07 12.83 7.90
C THR A 66 4.86 11.33 7.77
N ALA A 67 3.74 10.92 7.19
CA ALA A 67 3.47 9.51 6.90
C ALA A 67 4.49 8.93 5.93
N TYR A 68 4.83 9.65 4.87
CA TYR A 68 5.86 9.25 3.91
C TYR A 68 7.19 8.92 4.62
N THR A 69 7.61 9.79 5.54
CA THR A 69 8.84 9.57 6.30
C THR A 69 8.74 8.34 7.20
N LEU A 70 7.58 8.13 7.85
CA LEU A 70 7.36 6.95 8.69
C LEU A 70 7.40 5.65 7.88
N ILE A 71 6.85 5.65 6.67
CA ILE A 71 6.92 4.48 5.79
C ILE A 71 8.38 4.15 5.47
N LYS A 72 9.19 5.16 5.14
CA LYS A 72 10.64 4.97 4.91
C LYS A 72 11.34 4.37 6.11
N GLU A 73 11.09 4.90 7.30
CA GLU A 73 11.69 4.42 8.54
C GLU A 73 11.28 2.99 8.86
N ASN A 74 9.99 2.68 8.73
CA ASN A 74 9.49 1.33 8.96
C ASN A 74 10.02 0.33 7.92
N ALA A 75 10.07 0.70 6.65
CA ALA A 75 10.65 -0.14 5.61
C ALA A 75 12.11 -0.48 5.92
N LYS A 76 12.88 0.49 6.37
CA LYS A 76 14.26 0.29 6.81
C LYS A 76 14.34 -0.64 8.02
N LYS A 77 13.49 -0.43 9.02
CA LYS A 77 13.45 -1.25 10.23
C LYS A 77 13.20 -2.72 9.91
N PHE A 78 12.28 -3.00 9.01
CA PHE A 78 11.92 -4.38 8.64
C PHE A 78 12.74 -4.94 7.47
N GLY A 79 13.68 -4.17 6.93
CA GLY A 79 14.56 -4.63 5.87
C GLY A 79 13.86 -4.93 4.56
N VAL A 80 12.76 -4.22 4.26
CA VAL A 80 12.01 -4.39 3.02
C VAL A 80 12.22 -3.20 2.09
N LYS A 81 12.05 -3.46 0.79
CA LYS A 81 12.13 -2.45 -0.24
C LYS A 81 10.73 -2.08 -0.72
N ILE A 82 10.41 -0.80 -0.69
CA ILE A 82 9.13 -0.25 -1.15
C ILE A 82 9.41 0.87 -2.15
N ASN A 83 8.72 0.83 -3.29
CA ASN A 83 8.70 1.96 -4.21
C ASN A 83 7.73 3.01 -3.66
N LEU A 84 8.27 4.03 -3.00
CA LEU A 84 7.48 5.01 -2.27
C LEU A 84 7.27 6.27 -3.10
N ILE A 85 6.01 6.62 -3.32
CA ILE A 85 5.58 7.73 -4.18
C ILE A 85 4.90 8.78 -3.31
N LEU A 86 5.48 9.98 -3.25
CA LEU A 86 4.87 11.12 -2.56
C LEU A 86 3.87 11.80 -3.49
N GLY A 87 2.63 11.82 -3.09
CA GLY A 87 1.57 12.46 -3.85
C GLY A 87 0.22 11.88 -3.57
N LYS A 88 -0.77 12.39 -4.26
CA LYS A 88 -2.17 11.97 -4.13
C LYS A 88 -2.53 11.00 -5.26
N ALA A 89 -3.17 9.90 -4.93
CA ALA A 89 -3.68 8.96 -5.93
C ALA A 89 -5.02 9.46 -6.50
N PRO A 90 -5.29 9.27 -7.80
CA PRO A 90 -4.42 8.60 -8.76
C PRO A 90 -3.38 9.49 -9.44
N GLU A 91 -3.42 10.81 -9.24
CA GLU A 91 -2.59 11.79 -9.96
C GLU A 91 -1.09 11.45 -9.92
N ALA A 92 -0.58 11.06 -8.76
CA ALA A 92 0.83 10.72 -8.59
C ALA A 92 1.26 9.49 -9.43
N LEU A 93 0.30 8.68 -9.86
CA LEU A 93 0.54 7.49 -10.67
C LEU A 93 0.40 7.74 -12.18
N LEU A 94 0.02 8.96 -12.58
CA LEU A 94 -0.22 9.31 -13.99
C LEU A 94 1.02 9.92 -14.68
N SER A 95 2.11 10.12 -13.94
CA SER A 95 3.36 10.64 -14.52
C SER A 95 3.97 9.64 -15.50
N ALA A 96 4.86 10.13 -16.37
CA ALA A 96 5.56 9.29 -17.35
C ALA A 96 6.28 8.10 -16.70
N GLU A 97 6.76 8.28 -15.47
CA GLU A 97 7.47 7.24 -14.71
C GLU A 97 6.58 6.09 -14.27
N TYR A 98 5.29 6.37 -13.97
CA TYR A 98 4.40 5.39 -13.33
C TYR A 98 3.16 5.02 -14.15
N LYS A 99 2.87 5.73 -15.22
CA LYS A 99 1.61 5.58 -15.99
C LYS A 99 1.37 4.17 -16.57
N ASP A 100 2.43 3.41 -16.79
CA ASP A 100 2.34 2.07 -17.40
C ASP A 100 2.43 0.93 -16.38
N LEU A 101 2.40 1.26 -15.08
CA LEU A 101 2.41 0.24 -14.04
C LEU A 101 1.13 -0.61 -14.08
N GLN A 102 1.30 -1.91 -13.90
CA GLN A 102 0.20 -2.88 -13.79
C GLN A 102 0.31 -3.58 -12.44
N PHE A 103 -0.81 -3.82 -11.79
CA PHE A 103 -0.84 -4.39 -10.44
C PHE A 103 -1.65 -5.67 -10.38
N ASP A 104 -1.22 -6.61 -9.54
CA ASP A 104 -1.95 -7.83 -9.22
C ASP A 104 -2.90 -7.61 -8.05
N LYS A 105 -2.48 -6.81 -7.07
CA LYS A 105 -3.23 -6.55 -5.85
C LYS A 105 -3.18 -5.07 -5.50
N CYS A 106 -4.28 -4.58 -4.91
CA CYS A 106 -4.34 -3.20 -4.43
C CYS A 106 -5.03 -3.12 -3.07
N PHE A 107 -4.41 -2.41 -2.14
CA PHE A 107 -5.04 -2.04 -0.88
C PHE A 107 -5.30 -0.53 -0.86
N ILE A 108 -6.51 -0.13 -0.50
CA ILE A 108 -6.88 1.28 -0.35
C ILE A 108 -7.13 1.55 1.13
N GLY A 109 -6.14 2.12 1.81
CA GLY A 109 -6.23 2.49 3.22
C GLY A 109 -6.75 3.90 3.44
N GLY A 110 -6.57 4.78 2.46
CA GLY A 110 -7.08 6.14 2.48
C GLY A 110 -7.17 6.69 1.07
N SER A 111 -8.35 7.20 0.70
CA SER A 111 -8.62 7.68 -0.66
C SER A 111 -8.45 9.20 -0.83
N GLY A 112 -8.42 9.96 0.27
CA GLY A 112 -8.38 11.42 0.20
C GLY A 112 -9.56 12.04 -0.53
N GLY A 113 -10.72 11.35 -0.54
CA GLY A 113 -11.90 11.80 -1.27
C GLY A 113 -11.90 11.44 -2.77
N GLU A 114 -10.91 10.68 -3.22
CA GLU A 114 -10.70 10.36 -4.65
C GLU A 114 -11.08 8.94 -5.03
N LEU A 115 -11.90 8.27 -4.23
CA LEU A 115 -12.20 6.84 -4.40
C LEU A 115 -12.69 6.50 -5.81
N LYS A 116 -13.58 7.31 -6.38
CA LYS A 116 -14.08 7.12 -7.74
C LYS A 116 -12.96 7.16 -8.77
N ASN A 117 -12.09 8.17 -8.67
CA ASN A 117 -10.97 8.33 -9.60
C ASN A 117 -9.93 7.22 -9.44
N ILE A 118 -9.74 6.74 -8.22
CA ILE A 118 -8.87 5.60 -7.93
C ILE A 118 -9.42 4.33 -8.60
N PHE A 119 -10.71 4.04 -8.48
CA PHE A 119 -11.32 2.90 -9.16
C PHE A 119 -11.24 3.02 -10.69
N ASN A 120 -11.43 4.22 -11.23
CA ASN A 120 -11.25 4.44 -12.66
C ASN A 120 -9.81 4.15 -13.12
N TYR A 121 -8.83 4.57 -12.33
CA TYR A 121 -7.42 4.27 -12.57
C TYR A 121 -7.17 2.75 -12.55
N LEU A 122 -7.67 2.06 -11.53
CA LEU A 122 -7.46 0.62 -11.34
C LEU A 122 -8.10 -0.21 -12.46
N GLU A 123 -9.17 0.26 -13.06
CA GLU A 123 -9.82 -0.40 -14.20
C GLU A 123 -8.84 -0.65 -15.36
N GLY A 124 -7.92 0.28 -15.59
CA GLY A 124 -6.90 0.15 -16.63
C GLY A 124 -5.55 -0.38 -16.14
N HIS A 125 -5.33 -0.51 -14.82
CA HIS A 125 -4.02 -0.82 -14.24
C HIS A 125 -4.02 -2.04 -13.32
N LEU A 126 -5.18 -2.61 -13.01
CA LEU A 126 -5.28 -3.87 -12.29
C LEU A 126 -5.37 -5.00 -13.31
N LYS A 127 -4.51 -5.98 -13.16
CA LYS A 127 -4.49 -7.15 -14.05
C LYS A 127 -5.77 -7.96 -13.90
N LYS A 128 -6.14 -8.70 -14.96
CA LYS A 128 -7.28 -9.62 -14.91
C LYS A 128 -7.07 -10.63 -13.76
N GLY A 129 -8.11 -10.81 -12.96
CA GLY A 129 -8.03 -11.66 -11.75
C GLY A 129 -7.41 -10.98 -10.54
N GLY A 130 -7.05 -9.70 -10.66
CA GLY A 130 -6.52 -8.92 -9.56
C GLY A 130 -7.54 -8.67 -8.46
N ILE A 131 -7.06 -8.40 -7.25
CA ILE A 131 -7.91 -8.21 -6.07
C ILE A 131 -7.69 -6.83 -5.49
N ILE A 132 -8.79 -6.15 -5.16
CA ILE A 132 -8.80 -4.88 -4.44
C ILE A 132 -9.38 -5.11 -3.06
N CYS A 133 -8.70 -4.63 -2.04
CA CYS A 133 -9.24 -4.57 -0.68
C CYS A 133 -9.21 -3.12 -0.22
N ALA A 134 -10.33 -2.62 0.28
CA ALA A 134 -10.43 -1.24 0.73
C ALA A 134 -10.94 -1.19 2.17
N ASN A 135 -10.35 -0.32 2.96
CA ASN A 135 -10.76 -0.04 4.34
C ASN A 135 -11.45 1.33 4.39
N PHE A 136 -12.69 1.33 4.82
CA PHE A 136 -13.48 2.57 4.94
C PHE A 136 -13.70 2.94 6.39
#